data_d24bd9c5d394c30d3272025078fedc4a
#
_entry.id   d24bd9c5d394c30d3272025078fedc4a
#
_cell.length_a   1.000
_cell.length_b   1.000
_cell.length_c   1.000
_cell.angle_alpha   90.00
_cell.angle_beta   90.00
_cell.angle_gamma   90.00
#
_symmetry.space_group_name_H-M   'P 1'
#
loop_
_entity.id
_entity.type
_entity.pdbx_description
1 polymer ?
#
loop_
_entity_poly.entity_id
_entity_poly.type
_entity_poly.pdbx_seq_one_letter_code
_entity_poly.pdbx_strand_id
1 'polypeptide(L)'
;MIGWRQFAVLQSVVLLTLLTLAVPNAVAAASLTATEILNSLESATDPIEDLTATITVQTYKNGDVSFTQQMRLILKQPDKMKQEYLAPDYLEGNITLVVGDTMWIYIAVTDQWFKKDLADLSPAEQPWLMFRNILSGVRSELDDYTFTRIDDSEASDVYHIRGTPANDAAVYGSLELWVDADTFTPVRRLLYDMDGELLVDARFLDKTLVDDVVTMPLRIETYNADGELQNVITYTKITLNTGVSDAVFSGPEESND
;
A
#
# COMPACT_ATOMS: atom_id res chain seq x y z
N MET A 1 -94.96 -37.68 -22.63
CA MET A 1 -93.78 -38.54 -22.69
C MET A 1 -92.61 -37.68 -22.41
N ILE A 2 -92.18 -37.59 -21.20
CA ILE A 2 -90.96 -38.08 -20.55
C ILE A 2 -89.68 -37.49 -21.09
N GLY A 3 -89.01 -36.85 -20.23
CA GLY A 3 -87.60 -36.52 -20.45
C GLY A 3 -87.06 -35.63 -19.32
N TRP A 4 -86.68 -36.25 -18.18
CA TRP A 4 -85.98 -35.61 -17.05
C TRP A 4 -84.53 -35.30 -17.48
N ARG A 5 -84.10 -34.10 -17.25
CA ARG A 5 -82.70 -33.83 -17.21
C ARG A 5 -82.36 -33.04 -15.90
N GLN A 6 -81.59 -33.70 -15.06
CA GLN A 6 -81.03 -33.20 -13.87
C GLN A 6 -79.99 -32.11 -14.20
N PHE A 7 -80.11 -30.94 -13.58
CA PHE A 7 -79.12 -29.94 -13.62
C PHE A 7 -78.17 -30.14 -12.37
N ALA A 8 -76.99 -30.62 -12.66
CA ALA A 8 -75.87 -30.60 -11.67
C ALA A 8 -75.29 -29.20 -11.62
N VAL A 9 -75.38 -28.55 -10.47
CA VAL A 9 -74.78 -27.26 -10.18
C VAL A 9 -73.34 -27.57 -9.77
N LEU A 10 -72.39 -27.23 -10.61
CA LEU A 10 -70.98 -27.32 -10.33
C LEU A 10 -70.59 -26.01 -9.58
N GLN A 11 -70.34 -26.09 -8.28
CA GLN A 11 -69.71 -25.02 -7.52
C GLN A 11 -68.21 -25.01 -7.82
N SER A 12 -67.77 -24.02 -8.60
CA SER A 12 -66.35 -23.74 -8.78
C SER A 12 -65.81 -22.97 -7.57
N VAL A 13 -65.10 -23.64 -6.70
CA VAL A 13 -64.30 -22.99 -5.62
C VAL A 13 -63.05 -22.41 -6.29
N VAL A 14 -63.03 -21.10 -6.46
CA VAL A 14 -61.81 -20.35 -6.84
C VAL A 14 -60.91 -20.28 -5.64
N LEU A 15 -59.89 -21.12 -5.60
CA LEU A 15 -58.80 -21.05 -4.62
C LEU A 15 -57.84 -19.92 -5.01
N LEU A 16 -58.00 -18.76 -4.39
CA LEU A 16 -57.09 -17.62 -4.57
C LEU A 16 -55.78 -17.91 -3.79
N THR A 17 -54.80 -18.51 -4.42
CA THR A 17 -53.45 -18.63 -3.89
C THR A 17 -52.79 -17.27 -3.91
N LEU A 18 -52.70 -16.61 -2.75
CA LEU A 18 -51.80 -15.46 -2.53
C LEU A 18 -50.35 -15.94 -2.66
N LEU A 19 -49.76 -15.69 -3.82
CA LEU A 19 -48.31 -15.83 -4.04
C LEU A 19 -47.66 -14.63 -3.35
N THR A 20 -47.23 -14.77 -2.10
CA THR A 20 -46.36 -13.82 -1.46
C THR A 20 -44.99 -13.91 -2.14
N LEU A 21 -44.74 -12.97 -3.06
CA LEU A 21 -43.39 -12.69 -3.56
C LEU A 21 -42.54 -12.26 -2.34
N ALA A 22 -41.78 -13.21 -1.78
CA ALA A 22 -40.67 -12.89 -0.90
C ALA A 22 -39.67 -12.11 -1.75
N VAL A 23 -39.69 -10.78 -1.67
CA VAL A 23 -38.59 -9.95 -2.16
C VAL A 23 -37.39 -10.35 -1.29
N PRO A 24 -36.32 -10.93 -1.87
CA PRO A 24 -35.11 -11.10 -1.10
C PRO A 24 -34.70 -9.71 -0.65
N ASN A 25 -34.72 -9.44 0.67
CA ASN A 25 -33.99 -8.33 1.21
C ASN A 25 -32.52 -8.60 0.83
N ALA A 26 -32.06 -7.97 -0.23
CA ALA A 26 -30.65 -7.79 -0.45
C ALA A 26 -30.18 -7.00 0.78
N VAL A 27 -29.60 -7.71 1.74
CA VAL A 27 -28.80 -7.08 2.77
C VAL A 27 -27.70 -6.40 1.98
N ALA A 28 -27.80 -5.09 1.80
CA ALA A 28 -26.70 -4.31 1.25
C ALA A 28 -25.48 -4.65 2.11
N ALA A 29 -24.46 -5.26 1.52
CA ALA A 29 -23.21 -5.47 2.21
C ALA A 29 -22.81 -4.13 2.78
N ALA A 30 -22.65 -4.05 4.10
CA ALA A 30 -22.30 -2.81 4.77
C ALA A 30 -21.00 -2.33 4.12
N SER A 31 -21.02 -1.13 3.55
CA SER A 31 -19.85 -0.56 2.92
C SER A 31 -18.79 -0.34 3.99
N LEU A 32 -17.55 -0.81 3.76
CA LEU A 32 -16.45 -0.63 4.70
C LEU A 32 -16.24 0.85 5.01
N THR A 33 -15.98 1.16 6.27
CA THR A 33 -15.53 2.48 6.72
C THR A 33 -14.09 2.74 6.27
N ALA A 34 -13.65 3.99 6.25
CA ALA A 34 -12.25 4.32 5.95
C ALA A 34 -11.26 3.61 6.88
N THR A 35 -11.60 3.50 8.17
CA THR A 35 -10.78 2.78 9.17
C THR A 35 -10.68 1.28 8.86
N GLU A 36 -11.78 0.63 8.47
CA GLU A 36 -11.76 -0.78 8.09
C GLU A 36 -10.94 -1.01 6.82
N ILE A 37 -11.01 -0.10 5.83
CA ILE A 37 -10.19 -0.15 4.63
C ILE A 37 -8.71 -0.04 4.96
N LEU A 38 -8.32 0.92 5.83
CA LEU A 38 -6.93 1.07 6.27
C LEU A 38 -6.42 -0.14 7.04
N ASN A 39 -7.21 -0.69 7.95
CA ASN A 39 -6.84 -1.91 8.68
C ASN A 39 -6.66 -3.09 7.72
N SER A 40 -7.49 -3.21 6.69
CA SER A 40 -7.37 -4.28 5.69
C SER A 40 -6.15 -4.09 4.80
N LEU A 41 -5.82 -2.83 4.42
CA LEU A 41 -4.60 -2.49 3.68
C LEU A 41 -3.35 -2.89 4.49
N GLU A 42 -3.32 -2.60 5.78
CA GLU A 42 -2.23 -2.96 6.69
C GLU A 42 -2.12 -4.48 6.79
N SER A 43 -3.23 -5.17 7.10
CA SER A 43 -3.26 -6.62 7.26
C SER A 43 -2.95 -7.38 5.97
N ALA A 44 -3.08 -6.76 4.81
CA ALA A 44 -2.71 -7.39 3.53
C ALA A 44 -1.21 -7.76 3.46
N THR A 45 -0.36 -7.12 4.25
CA THR A 45 1.09 -7.41 4.33
C THR A 45 1.50 -8.24 5.56
N ASP A 46 0.58 -8.52 6.50
CA ASP A 46 0.85 -9.32 7.71
C ASP A 46 1.50 -10.70 7.43
N PRO A 47 1.17 -11.41 6.32
CA PRO A 47 1.79 -12.69 6.02
C PRO A 47 3.29 -12.62 5.68
N ILE A 48 3.86 -11.42 5.51
CA ILE A 48 5.27 -11.25 5.18
C ILE A 48 6.08 -11.16 6.47
N GLU A 49 6.86 -12.17 6.80
CA GLU A 49 7.82 -12.15 7.91
C GLU A 49 9.14 -11.51 7.49
N ASP A 50 9.62 -11.85 6.30
CA ASP A 50 10.79 -11.24 5.65
C ASP A 50 10.59 -11.12 4.14
N LEU A 51 11.28 -10.16 3.54
CA LEU A 51 11.29 -9.91 2.09
C LEU A 51 12.71 -9.61 1.63
N THR A 52 13.12 -10.23 0.53
CA THR A 52 14.31 -9.82 -0.23
C THR A 52 13.91 -9.48 -1.66
N ALA A 53 14.37 -8.34 -2.17
CA ALA A 53 14.09 -7.90 -3.53
C ALA A 53 15.28 -7.17 -4.14
N THR A 54 15.36 -7.15 -5.46
CA THR A 54 16.17 -6.19 -6.21
C THR A 54 15.25 -5.06 -6.65
N ILE A 55 15.63 -3.82 -6.31
CA ILE A 55 14.88 -2.62 -6.65
C ILE A 55 15.69 -1.82 -7.67
N THR A 56 15.03 -1.37 -8.73
CA THR A 56 15.57 -0.38 -9.66
C THR A 56 14.77 0.90 -9.51
N VAL A 57 15.45 2.02 -9.26
CA VAL A 57 14.84 3.36 -9.23
C VAL A 57 15.40 4.15 -10.40
N GLN A 58 14.51 4.62 -11.27
CA GLN A 58 14.81 5.52 -12.37
C GLN A 58 14.24 6.90 -12.06
N THR A 59 15.09 7.92 -12.07
CA THR A 59 14.66 9.32 -11.92
C THR A 59 14.60 9.98 -13.30
N TYR A 60 13.55 10.72 -13.54
CA TYR A 60 13.28 11.37 -14.81
C TYR A 60 13.50 12.88 -14.70
N LYS A 61 13.93 13.49 -15.80
CA LYS A 61 14.01 14.93 -15.95
C LYS A 61 13.68 15.29 -17.41
N ASN A 62 12.69 16.15 -17.61
CA ASN A 62 12.20 16.55 -18.94
C ASN A 62 11.77 15.34 -19.81
N GLY A 63 11.22 14.30 -19.20
CA GLY A 63 10.75 13.10 -19.89
C GLY A 63 11.82 12.01 -20.14
N ASP A 64 13.10 12.31 -19.91
CA ASP A 64 14.20 11.37 -20.09
C ASP A 64 14.71 10.82 -18.76
N VAL A 65 15.22 9.57 -18.75
CA VAL A 65 15.90 9.00 -17.59
C VAL A 65 17.19 9.78 -17.34
N SER A 66 17.25 10.51 -16.23
CA SER A 66 18.42 11.28 -15.81
C SER A 66 19.35 10.51 -14.88
N PHE A 67 18.80 9.56 -14.12
CA PHE A 67 19.55 8.76 -13.17
C PHE A 67 18.90 7.38 -12.99
N THR A 68 19.73 6.35 -12.84
CA THR A 68 19.27 4.99 -12.50
C THR A 68 20.13 4.44 -11.38
N GLN A 69 19.49 3.93 -10.33
CA GLN A 69 20.16 3.20 -9.27
C GLN A 69 19.50 1.83 -9.09
N GLN A 70 20.31 0.87 -8.67
CA GLN A 70 19.85 -0.46 -8.34
C GLN A 70 20.33 -0.81 -6.93
N MET A 71 19.46 -1.44 -6.16
CA MET A 71 19.76 -1.84 -4.79
C MET A 71 19.14 -3.19 -4.47
N ARG A 72 19.75 -3.92 -3.56
CA ARG A 72 19.14 -5.05 -2.88
C ARG A 72 18.45 -4.53 -1.63
N LEU A 73 17.18 -4.81 -1.50
CA LEU A 73 16.38 -4.53 -0.29
C LEU A 73 16.18 -5.84 0.46
N ILE A 74 16.40 -5.81 1.77
CA ILE A 74 16.09 -6.89 2.70
C ILE A 74 15.29 -6.27 3.83
N LEU A 75 14.09 -6.77 4.03
CA LEU A 75 13.20 -6.37 5.13
C LEU A 75 12.95 -7.56 6.02
N LYS A 76 12.80 -7.33 7.33
CA LYS A 76 12.34 -8.32 8.29
C LYS A 76 11.51 -7.64 9.35
N GLN A 77 10.32 -8.18 9.57
CA GLN A 77 9.43 -7.67 10.60
C GLN A 77 10.05 -7.85 12.01
N PRO A 78 9.71 -6.97 12.95
CA PRO A 78 8.78 -5.83 12.78
C PRO A 78 9.47 -4.56 12.25
N ASP A 79 10.80 -4.43 12.35
CA ASP A 79 11.47 -3.12 12.29
C ASP A 79 12.88 -3.13 11.67
N LYS A 80 13.22 -4.18 10.88
CA LYS A 80 14.55 -4.31 10.31
C LYS A 80 14.53 -4.09 8.80
N MET A 81 15.44 -3.24 8.32
CA MET A 81 15.64 -2.95 6.90
C MET A 81 17.14 -2.86 6.60
N LYS A 82 17.55 -3.47 5.49
CA LYS A 82 18.87 -3.28 4.88
C LYS A 82 18.71 -2.98 3.41
N GLN A 83 19.32 -1.89 2.96
CA GLN A 83 19.49 -1.55 1.55
C GLN A 83 20.98 -1.60 1.22
N GLU A 84 21.34 -2.32 0.17
CA GLU A 84 22.71 -2.41 -0.35
C GLU A 84 22.68 -1.92 -1.79
N TYR A 85 23.43 -0.88 -2.10
CA TYR A 85 23.51 -0.33 -3.46
C TYR A 85 24.35 -1.23 -4.34
N LEU A 86 23.81 -1.57 -5.51
CA LEU A 86 24.42 -2.46 -6.51
C LEU A 86 24.89 -1.70 -7.76
N ALA A 87 24.32 -0.54 -8.03
CA ALA A 87 24.67 0.33 -9.15
C ALA A 87 24.16 1.77 -8.89
N PRO A 88 24.77 2.78 -9.50
CA PRO A 88 25.99 2.75 -10.32
C PRO A 88 27.26 2.53 -9.48
N ASP A 89 28.40 2.29 -10.13
CA ASP A 89 29.69 1.91 -9.50
C ASP A 89 30.10 2.82 -8.33
N TYR A 90 29.83 4.13 -8.42
CA TYR A 90 30.20 5.07 -7.35
C TYR A 90 29.28 4.99 -6.10
N LEU A 91 28.17 4.26 -6.17
CA LEU A 91 27.29 3.93 -5.04
C LEU A 91 27.45 2.49 -4.58
N GLU A 92 28.06 1.63 -5.41
CA GLU A 92 28.16 0.20 -5.12
C GLU A 92 28.81 -0.07 -3.77
N GLY A 93 28.19 -0.96 -2.99
CA GLY A 93 28.61 -1.33 -1.65
C GLY A 93 28.19 -0.37 -0.54
N ASN A 94 27.59 0.79 -0.84
CA ASN A 94 26.96 1.60 0.20
C ASN A 94 25.78 0.84 0.81
N ILE A 95 25.61 1.00 2.13
CA ILE A 95 24.54 0.32 2.86
C ILE A 95 23.76 1.35 3.68
N THR A 96 22.44 1.22 3.66
CA THR A 96 21.54 1.80 4.65
C THR A 96 20.95 0.66 5.48
N LEU A 97 21.14 0.71 6.78
CA LEU A 97 20.66 -0.30 7.72
C LEU A 97 19.76 0.39 8.75
N VAL A 98 18.58 -0.15 8.98
CA VAL A 98 17.65 0.29 10.03
C VAL A 98 17.32 -0.89 10.92
N VAL A 99 17.40 -0.69 12.23
CA VAL A 99 16.97 -1.65 13.25
C VAL A 99 16.30 -0.87 14.38
N GLY A 100 15.01 -1.11 14.59
CA GLY A 100 14.20 -0.30 15.51
C GLY A 100 14.21 1.16 15.10
N ASP A 101 14.59 2.04 16.01
CA ASP A 101 14.62 3.49 15.80
C ASP A 101 16.00 4.02 15.37
N THR A 102 16.94 3.12 15.09
CA THR A 102 18.31 3.51 14.71
C THR A 102 18.58 3.19 13.24
N MET A 103 19.17 4.16 12.55
CA MET A 103 19.67 4.03 11.18
C MET A 103 21.20 4.14 11.18
N TRP A 104 21.85 3.25 10.43
CA TRP A 104 23.28 3.33 10.09
C TRP A 104 23.42 3.47 8.58
N ILE A 105 24.36 4.30 8.18
CA ILE A 105 24.72 4.51 6.77
C ILE A 105 26.20 4.15 6.63
N TYR A 106 26.50 3.18 5.78
CA TYR A 106 27.86 2.85 5.41
C TYR A 106 28.20 3.46 4.05
N ILE A 107 29.34 4.14 3.99
CA ILE A 107 29.87 4.73 2.76
C ILE A 107 31.10 3.93 2.36
N ALA A 108 30.97 3.09 1.34
CA ALA A 108 31.99 2.13 0.93
C ALA A 108 33.31 2.78 0.52
N VAL A 109 33.29 3.93 -0.18
CA VAL A 109 34.49 4.62 -0.66
C VAL A 109 35.37 5.16 0.47
N THR A 110 34.80 5.45 1.63
CA THR A 110 35.53 5.98 2.81
C THR A 110 35.66 4.94 3.93
N ASP A 111 35.03 3.79 3.78
CA ASP A 111 34.94 2.75 4.81
C ASP A 111 34.44 3.29 6.16
N GLN A 112 33.37 4.12 6.10
CA GLN A 112 32.86 4.83 7.29
C GLN A 112 31.38 4.51 7.52
N TRP A 113 31.03 4.37 8.80
CA TRP A 113 29.67 4.26 9.28
C TRP A 113 29.23 5.56 9.96
N PHE A 114 27.99 5.93 9.71
CA PHE A 114 27.30 7.04 10.35
C PHE A 114 26.04 6.50 11.02
N LYS A 115 25.82 6.90 12.28
CA LYS A 115 24.64 6.53 13.05
C LYS A 115 23.71 7.74 13.17
N LYS A 116 22.41 7.53 13.01
CA LYS A 116 21.35 8.51 13.23
C LYS A 116 20.18 7.86 13.98
N ASP A 117 19.49 8.64 14.79
CA ASP A 117 18.17 8.30 15.29
C ASP A 117 17.13 8.65 14.20
N LEU A 118 16.12 7.80 14.01
CA LEU A 118 15.07 8.07 13.03
C LEU A 118 14.25 9.32 13.37
N ALA A 119 14.13 9.64 14.67
CA ALA A 119 13.47 10.85 15.14
C ALA A 119 14.20 12.15 14.73
N ASP A 120 15.51 12.06 14.45
CA ASP A 120 16.35 13.20 14.06
C ASP A 120 16.41 13.40 12.53
N LEU A 121 15.70 12.57 11.74
CA LEU A 121 15.70 12.70 10.28
C LEU A 121 14.95 13.95 9.85
N SER A 122 15.62 14.76 9.04
CA SER A 122 14.96 15.87 8.35
C SER A 122 13.95 15.38 7.30
N PRO A 123 12.95 16.19 6.90
CA PRO A 123 12.02 15.83 5.84
C PRO A 123 12.70 15.41 4.52
N ALA A 124 13.90 15.94 4.23
CA ALA A 124 14.68 15.57 3.04
C ALA A 124 15.30 14.17 3.13
N GLU A 125 15.45 13.62 4.33
CA GLU A 125 16.03 12.30 4.59
C GLU A 125 14.96 11.22 4.76
N GLN A 126 13.71 11.58 5.04
CA GLN A 126 12.59 10.64 5.20
C GLN A 126 12.34 9.73 3.98
N PRO A 127 12.58 10.16 2.70
CA PRO A 127 12.45 9.25 1.57
C PRO A 127 13.30 7.97 1.67
N TRP A 128 14.37 7.96 2.48
CA TRP A 128 15.19 6.76 2.74
C TRP A 128 14.40 5.68 3.48
N LEU A 129 13.32 6.05 4.16
CA LEU A 129 12.43 5.16 4.89
C LEU A 129 11.26 4.64 4.04
N MET A 130 11.11 5.11 2.78
CA MET A 130 9.96 4.74 1.93
C MET A 130 9.76 3.21 1.81
N PHE A 131 10.87 2.44 1.86
CA PHE A 131 10.82 0.98 1.76
C PHE A 131 10.51 0.29 3.09
N ARG A 132 10.75 0.95 4.22
CA ARG A 132 10.40 0.43 5.54
C ARG A 132 8.90 0.20 5.64
N ASN A 133 8.12 1.13 5.10
CA ASN A 133 6.66 1.11 5.17
C ASN A 133 5.99 0.01 4.33
N ILE A 134 6.75 -0.73 3.51
CA ILE A 134 6.22 -1.89 2.78
C ILE A 134 5.78 -3.00 3.74
N LEU A 135 6.53 -3.22 4.84
CA LEU A 135 6.22 -4.26 5.81
C LEU A 135 5.63 -3.73 7.13
N SER A 136 6.04 -2.54 7.56
CA SER A 136 5.60 -2.00 8.86
C SER A 136 4.23 -1.31 8.80
N GLY A 137 3.56 -1.41 7.65
CA GLY A 137 2.30 -0.72 7.43
C GLY A 137 2.47 0.80 7.29
N VAL A 138 1.61 1.39 6.50
CA VAL A 138 1.55 2.84 6.29
C VAL A 138 1.11 3.58 7.57
N ARG A 139 0.80 2.84 8.65
CA ARG A 139 0.06 3.31 9.81
C ARG A 139 0.74 4.44 10.57
N SER A 140 2.05 4.38 10.80
CA SER A 140 2.73 5.44 11.58
C SER A 140 2.69 6.82 10.90
N GLU A 141 2.61 6.85 9.57
CA GLU A 141 2.43 8.10 8.82
C GLU A 141 0.96 8.52 8.73
N LEU A 142 0.03 7.56 8.88
CA LEU A 142 -1.41 7.79 8.74
C LEU A 142 -2.09 8.09 10.09
N ASP A 143 -1.45 7.79 11.23
CA ASP A 143 -2.01 8.08 12.57
C ASP A 143 -2.22 9.58 12.83
N ASP A 144 -1.48 10.44 12.09
CA ASP A 144 -1.64 11.89 12.16
C ASP A 144 -2.81 12.43 11.34
N TYR A 145 -3.61 11.53 10.71
CA TYR A 145 -4.72 11.89 9.84
C TYR A 145 -6.03 11.25 10.28
N THR A 146 -7.11 11.99 10.11
CA THR A 146 -8.47 11.45 10.18
C THR A 146 -8.95 11.10 8.78
N PHE A 147 -9.37 9.84 8.58
CA PHE A 147 -9.79 9.35 7.27
C PHE A 147 -11.30 9.32 7.13
N THR A 148 -11.76 9.75 5.96
CA THR A 148 -13.15 9.62 5.52
C THR A 148 -13.18 8.87 4.18
N ARG A 149 -14.22 8.05 4.01
CA ARG A 149 -14.46 7.41 2.71
C ARG A 149 -15.11 8.43 1.77
N ILE A 150 -14.64 8.46 0.52
CA ILE A 150 -15.21 9.23 -0.57
C ILE A 150 -15.92 8.24 -1.48
N ASP A 151 -17.26 8.37 -1.63
CA ASP A 151 -18.02 7.52 -2.53
C ASP A 151 -17.80 7.98 -3.97
N ASP A 152 -16.93 7.29 -4.68
CA ASP A 152 -16.84 7.35 -6.13
C ASP A 152 -17.86 6.36 -6.72
N SER A 153 -18.99 6.88 -7.15
CA SER A 153 -20.10 6.08 -7.72
C SER A 153 -19.74 5.36 -9.03
N GLU A 154 -18.56 5.61 -9.59
CA GLU A 154 -18.12 5.06 -10.88
C GLU A 154 -17.07 3.92 -10.77
N ALA A 155 -16.47 3.70 -9.60
CA ALA A 155 -15.43 2.68 -9.42
C ALA A 155 -15.88 1.65 -8.39
N SER A 156 -16.53 0.56 -8.83
CA SER A 156 -16.94 -0.56 -7.98
C SER A 156 -15.73 -1.41 -7.47
N ASP A 157 -14.56 -1.29 -8.11
CA ASP A 157 -13.42 -2.17 -7.89
C ASP A 157 -12.34 -1.56 -6.98
N VAL A 158 -12.53 -0.31 -6.54
CA VAL A 158 -11.59 0.39 -5.65
C VAL A 158 -12.33 1.17 -4.57
N TYR A 159 -11.76 1.19 -3.38
CA TYR A 159 -12.16 2.10 -2.31
C TYR A 159 -11.38 3.40 -2.46
N HIS A 160 -12.04 4.55 -2.24
CA HIS A 160 -11.41 5.86 -2.22
C HIS A 160 -11.58 6.47 -0.83
N ILE A 161 -10.47 6.80 -0.18
CA ILE A 161 -10.44 7.42 1.14
C ILE A 161 -9.59 8.69 1.10
N ARG A 162 -9.98 9.68 1.90
CA ARG A 162 -9.25 10.94 2.08
C ARG A 162 -8.85 11.09 3.53
N GLY A 163 -7.58 11.41 3.77
CA GLY A 163 -7.03 11.80 5.05
C GLY A 163 -6.88 13.31 5.16
N THR A 164 -7.32 13.86 6.29
CA THR A 164 -7.11 15.26 6.69
C THR A 164 -6.35 15.30 8.01
N PRO A 165 -5.45 16.28 8.23
CA PRO A 165 -4.68 16.38 9.46
C PRO A 165 -5.54 16.23 10.71
N ALA A 166 -5.14 15.37 11.64
CA ALA A 166 -5.74 15.19 12.94
C ALA A 166 -5.00 16.00 14.03
N ASN A 167 -3.74 16.35 13.78
CA ASN A 167 -2.87 17.10 14.68
C ASN A 167 -1.79 17.86 13.90
N ASP A 168 -0.97 18.63 14.61
CA ASP A 168 0.09 19.47 14.02
C ASP A 168 1.33 18.68 13.56
N ALA A 169 1.39 17.37 13.79
CA ALA A 169 2.48 16.52 13.33
C ALA A 169 2.30 16.06 11.87
N ALA A 170 1.10 16.24 11.31
CA ALA A 170 0.82 15.89 9.92
C ALA A 170 1.72 16.66 8.95
N VAL A 171 2.42 15.93 8.09
CA VAL A 171 3.37 16.49 7.12
C VAL A 171 2.67 17.10 5.90
N TYR A 172 1.52 16.53 5.52
CA TYR A 172 0.74 16.94 4.34
C TYR A 172 -0.58 17.59 4.76
N GLY A 173 -1.05 18.56 3.97
CA GLY A 173 -2.34 19.22 4.19
C GLY A 173 -3.53 18.30 3.94
N SER A 174 -3.38 17.34 3.02
CA SER A 174 -4.30 16.21 2.86
C SER A 174 -3.66 15.11 2.02
N LEU A 175 -4.24 13.93 2.08
CA LEU A 175 -3.87 12.82 1.21
C LEU A 175 -5.11 12.08 0.74
N GLU A 176 -5.02 11.50 -0.45
CA GLU A 176 -6.05 10.61 -0.98
C GLU A 176 -5.45 9.27 -1.33
N LEU A 177 -6.18 8.19 -1.09
CA LEU A 177 -5.73 6.84 -1.34
C LEU A 177 -6.83 6.03 -2.01
N TRP A 178 -6.49 5.40 -3.13
CA TRP A 178 -7.31 4.40 -3.80
C TRP A 178 -6.75 3.02 -3.49
N VAL A 179 -7.63 2.14 -3.00
CA VAL A 179 -7.30 0.79 -2.54
C VAL A 179 -8.15 -0.21 -3.33
N ASP A 180 -7.52 -1.21 -3.91
CA ASP A 180 -8.20 -2.30 -4.61
C ASP A 180 -9.16 -3.04 -3.66
N ALA A 181 -10.40 -3.24 -4.08
CA ALA A 181 -11.44 -3.78 -3.21
C ALA A 181 -11.29 -5.27 -2.89
N ASP A 182 -10.61 -6.03 -3.75
CA ASP A 182 -10.44 -7.47 -3.60
C ASP A 182 -9.18 -7.83 -2.79
N THR A 183 -8.09 -7.11 -3.04
CA THR A 183 -6.76 -7.45 -2.49
C THR A 183 -6.28 -6.48 -1.43
N PHE A 184 -6.97 -5.37 -1.21
CA PHE A 184 -6.57 -4.27 -0.33
C PHE A 184 -5.15 -3.75 -0.61
N THR A 185 -4.71 -3.83 -1.86
CA THR A 185 -3.44 -3.22 -2.28
C THR A 185 -3.66 -1.78 -2.74
N PRO A 186 -2.68 -0.88 -2.53
CA PRO A 186 -2.79 0.48 -3.04
C PRO A 186 -2.81 0.49 -4.57
N VAL A 187 -3.62 1.38 -5.15
CA VAL A 187 -3.73 1.62 -6.60
C VAL A 187 -3.17 3.00 -6.94
N ARG A 188 -3.48 4.00 -6.13
CA ARG A 188 -3.03 5.39 -6.33
C ARG A 188 -2.98 6.11 -5.00
N ARG A 189 -2.04 7.06 -4.86
CA ARG A 189 -1.96 7.99 -3.72
C ARG A 189 -1.69 9.40 -4.24
N LEU A 190 -2.47 10.36 -3.76
CA LEU A 190 -2.21 11.79 -3.95
C LEU A 190 -1.79 12.40 -2.63
N LEU A 191 -0.80 13.28 -2.67
CA LEU A 191 -0.34 14.05 -1.52
C LEU A 191 -0.45 15.53 -1.86
N TYR A 192 -1.02 16.29 -0.95
CA TYR A 192 -1.23 17.74 -1.09
C TYR A 192 -0.49 18.48 0.03
N ASP A 193 0.01 19.67 -0.27
CA ASP A 193 0.59 20.54 0.75
C ASP A 193 -0.49 21.20 1.64
N MET A 194 -0.06 22.05 2.57
CA MET A 194 -0.96 22.74 3.51
C MET A 194 -1.85 23.78 2.81
N ASP A 195 -1.49 24.23 1.62
CA ASP A 195 -2.28 25.17 0.81
C ASP A 195 -3.27 24.43 -0.12
N GLY A 196 -3.21 23.09 -0.16
CA GLY A 196 -4.05 22.21 -0.98
C GLY A 196 -3.54 22.02 -2.40
N GLU A 197 -2.28 22.40 -2.69
CA GLU A 197 -1.64 22.17 -3.98
C GLU A 197 -1.12 20.71 -4.04
N LEU A 198 -1.30 20.06 -5.20
CA LEU A 198 -0.82 18.69 -5.42
C LEU A 198 0.70 18.67 -5.41
N LEU A 199 1.29 17.81 -4.58
CA LEU A 199 2.73 17.57 -4.52
C LEU A 199 3.15 16.32 -5.29
N VAL A 200 2.39 15.22 -5.11
CA VAL A 200 2.74 13.89 -5.64
C VAL A 200 1.48 13.15 -6.06
N ASP A 201 1.53 12.56 -7.28
CA ASP A 201 0.61 11.52 -7.74
C ASP A 201 1.43 10.21 -7.87
N ALA A 202 1.25 9.29 -6.93
CA ALA A 202 1.88 7.97 -6.97
C ALA A 202 0.90 6.92 -7.47
N ARG A 203 1.30 6.13 -8.49
CA ARG A 203 0.52 5.06 -9.11
C ARG A 203 1.19 3.73 -8.87
N PHE A 204 0.43 2.75 -8.39
CA PHE A 204 0.88 1.42 -8.02
C PHE A 204 0.41 0.44 -9.09
N LEU A 205 1.34 -0.10 -9.86
CA LEU A 205 1.12 -0.84 -11.09
C LEU A 205 1.66 -2.27 -11.00
N ASP A 206 1.34 -3.09 -11.99
CA ASP A 206 1.85 -4.45 -12.13
C ASP A 206 1.55 -5.32 -10.88
N LYS A 207 0.29 -5.22 -10.40
CA LYS A 207 -0.20 -6.00 -9.25
C LYS A 207 -0.02 -7.49 -9.50
N THR A 208 0.74 -8.16 -8.63
CA THR A 208 1.14 -9.57 -8.80
C THR A 208 1.04 -10.32 -7.48
N LEU A 209 0.54 -11.56 -7.51
CA LEU A 209 0.65 -12.48 -6.37
C LEU A 209 2.07 -13.02 -6.31
N VAL A 210 2.79 -12.73 -5.23
CA VAL A 210 4.19 -13.12 -5.01
C VAL A 210 4.25 -14.32 -4.09
N ASP A 211 4.96 -15.37 -4.51
CA ASP A 211 5.19 -16.61 -3.78
C ASP A 211 3.92 -17.27 -3.20
N ASP A 212 2.75 -17.03 -3.82
CA ASP A 212 1.42 -17.43 -3.33
C ASP A 212 1.08 -16.91 -1.92
N VAL A 213 1.78 -15.86 -1.45
CA VAL A 213 1.66 -15.30 -0.10
C VAL A 213 0.88 -13.99 -0.10
N VAL A 214 1.30 -13.02 -0.93
CA VAL A 214 0.73 -11.67 -0.93
C VAL A 214 0.64 -11.08 -2.31
N THR A 215 -0.43 -10.34 -2.57
CA THR A 215 -0.54 -9.51 -3.77
C THR A 215 0.07 -8.15 -3.49
N MET A 216 1.03 -7.72 -4.33
CA MET A 216 1.69 -6.43 -4.20
C MET A 216 1.96 -5.79 -5.56
N PRO A 217 2.05 -4.45 -5.63
CA PRO A 217 2.46 -3.76 -6.85
C PRO A 217 3.98 -3.92 -7.06
N LEU A 218 4.38 -4.30 -8.27
CA LEU A 218 5.80 -4.46 -8.62
C LEU A 218 6.39 -3.22 -9.28
N ARG A 219 5.57 -2.24 -9.60
CA ARG A 219 5.98 -0.97 -10.19
C ARG A 219 5.26 0.19 -9.54
N ILE A 220 6.01 1.24 -9.18
CA ILE A 220 5.46 2.49 -8.66
C ILE A 220 5.96 3.63 -9.54
N GLU A 221 5.06 4.45 -10.02
CA GLU A 221 5.35 5.67 -10.76
C GLU A 221 4.94 6.87 -9.94
N THR A 222 5.82 7.88 -9.84
CA THR A 222 5.51 9.13 -9.17
C THR A 222 5.57 10.29 -10.14
N TYR A 223 4.56 11.13 -10.11
CA TYR A 223 4.40 12.31 -10.94
C TYR A 223 4.34 13.55 -10.06
N ASN A 224 4.84 14.70 -10.59
CA ASN A 224 4.68 16.01 -9.95
C ASN A 224 3.27 16.59 -10.22
N ALA A 225 3.03 17.82 -9.73
CA ALA A 225 1.76 18.55 -9.93
C ALA A 225 1.42 18.80 -11.41
N ASP A 226 2.43 18.96 -12.26
CA ASP A 226 2.26 19.19 -13.70
C ASP A 226 1.98 17.89 -14.48
N GLY A 227 1.95 16.74 -13.79
CA GLY A 227 1.76 15.42 -14.40
C GLY A 227 3.02 14.89 -15.09
N GLU A 228 4.19 15.43 -14.80
CA GLU A 228 5.46 14.94 -15.32
C GLU A 228 5.99 13.81 -14.45
N LEU A 229 6.39 12.71 -15.10
CA LEU A 229 6.99 11.55 -14.45
C LEU A 229 8.31 11.95 -13.77
N GLN A 230 8.40 11.68 -12.46
CA GLN A 230 9.58 11.98 -11.65
C GLN A 230 10.41 10.74 -11.37
N ASN A 231 9.75 9.65 -10.96
CA ASN A 231 10.43 8.40 -10.65
C ASN A 231 9.63 7.19 -11.09
N VAL A 232 10.36 6.12 -11.43
CA VAL A 232 9.82 4.76 -11.58
C VAL A 232 10.61 3.84 -10.67
N ILE A 233 9.92 3.16 -9.77
CA ILE A 233 10.47 2.12 -8.89
C ILE A 233 9.97 0.78 -9.42
N THR A 234 10.88 -0.17 -9.65
CA THR A 234 10.54 -1.52 -10.10
C THR A 234 11.14 -2.55 -9.16
N TYR A 235 10.33 -3.48 -8.70
CA TYR A 235 10.74 -4.61 -7.88
C TYR A 235 10.93 -5.85 -8.74
N THR A 236 12.08 -6.52 -8.55
CA THR A 236 12.41 -7.78 -9.24
C THR A 236 13.08 -8.75 -8.28
N LYS A 237 13.14 -10.02 -8.64
CA LYS A 237 13.78 -11.08 -7.83
C LYS A 237 13.28 -11.09 -6.39
N ILE A 238 11.96 -10.95 -6.22
CA ILE A 238 11.35 -10.91 -4.90
C ILE A 238 11.29 -12.33 -4.36
N THR A 239 11.62 -12.49 -3.08
CA THR A 239 11.40 -13.71 -2.29
C THR A 239 10.85 -13.33 -0.94
N LEU A 240 9.88 -14.10 -0.45
CA LEU A 240 9.20 -13.87 0.82
C LEU A 240 9.48 -15.04 1.78
N ASN A 241 9.52 -14.72 3.09
CA ASN A 241 9.52 -15.71 4.18
C ASN A 241 10.62 -16.78 4.06
N THR A 242 11.82 -16.34 3.67
CA THR A 242 12.99 -17.23 3.48
C THR A 242 13.74 -17.51 4.77
N GLY A 243 13.33 -16.92 5.90
CA GLY A 243 13.97 -17.05 7.19
C GLY A 243 15.27 -16.23 7.28
N VAL A 244 15.25 -14.97 6.82
CA VAL A 244 16.41 -14.08 6.87
C VAL A 244 16.95 -14.00 8.29
N SER A 245 18.26 -14.29 8.46
CA SER A 245 18.93 -14.25 9.75
C SER A 245 19.05 -12.82 10.28
N ASP A 246 18.92 -12.63 11.60
CA ASP A 246 19.15 -11.34 12.25
C ASP A 246 20.59 -10.83 12.08
N ALA A 247 21.55 -11.71 11.85
CA ALA A 247 22.93 -11.34 11.57
C ALA A 247 23.10 -10.49 10.31
N VAL A 248 22.13 -10.54 9.36
CA VAL A 248 22.12 -9.68 8.15
C VAL A 248 21.97 -8.22 8.51
N PHE A 249 21.35 -7.93 9.67
CA PHE A 249 21.05 -6.59 10.16
C PHE A 249 22.01 -6.12 11.27
N SER A 250 23.15 -6.78 11.41
CA SER A 250 24.19 -6.32 12.33
C SER A 250 24.86 -5.05 11.81
N GLY A 251 24.75 -3.97 12.57
CA GLY A 251 25.54 -2.74 12.36
C GLY A 251 27.01 -2.91 12.76
N PRO A 252 27.79 -1.84 12.69
CA PRO A 252 29.15 -1.85 13.26
C PRO A 252 29.05 -2.16 14.75
N GLU A 253 30.00 -2.97 15.27
CA GLU A 253 30.14 -3.14 16.72
C GLU A 253 30.38 -1.74 17.34
N GLU A 254 29.54 -1.36 18.31
CA GLU A 254 29.84 -0.16 19.09
C GLU A 254 31.16 -0.43 19.81
N SER A 255 32.23 0.23 19.39
CA SER A 255 33.47 0.24 20.17
C SER A 255 33.12 0.90 21.51
N ASN A 256 33.08 0.12 22.59
CA ASN A 256 32.98 0.62 23.95
C ASN A 256 34.32 1.32 24.26
N ASP A 257 34.44 2.60 23.87
CA ASP A 257 35.48 3.50 24.36
C ASP A 257 34.97 4.31 25.54
#